data_54157aa8428b0228071c2a08f74803e9
#
_entry.id   54157aa8428b0228071c2a08f74803e9
#
_cell.length_a   1.000
_cell.length_b   1.000
_cell.length_c   1.000
_cell.angle_alpha   90.00
_cell.angle_beta   90.00
_cell.angle_gamma   90.00
#
_symmetry.space_group_name_H-M   'P 1'
#
loop_
_entity.id
_entity.type
_entity.pdbx_description
1 polymer ?
#
loop_
_entity_poly.entity_id
_entity_poly.type
_entity_poly.pdbx_seq_one_letter_code
_entity_poly.pdbx_strand_id
1 'polypeptide(L)'
;AERGLLPAEATIVVAQPTALDPSRAPKGKAILWIQLQELPRDGQLRGDAAGRIEVPADGRWTPQVRDAYADRIIDRLCHHIPNLRQVIIGRHVIGPGDLPGLNINLVDGDPYSGSCALDQFMLWRPAGSMGGQATPVKRLWHIGASTHPGPGLGGMSGYLASRAIG
;
A
#
# COMPACT_ATOMS: atom_id res chain seq x y z
N ALA A 1 -6.28 -6.88 -8.74
CA ALA A 1 -6.54 -7.15 -7.32
C ALA A 1 -7.84 -7.93 -7.09
N GLU A 2 -8.97 -7.47 -7.62
CA GLU A 2 -10.31 -8.06 -7.37
C GLU A 2 -10.43 -9.56 -7.70
N ARG A 3 -9.70 -10.04 -8.70
CA ARG A 3 -9.68 -11.47 -9.06
C ARG A 3 -8.74 -12.32 -8.20
N GLY A 4 -8.03 -11.71 -7.26
CA GLY A 4 -7.03 -12.39 -6.43
C GLY A 4 -5.78 -12.83 -7.20
N LEU A 5 -5.52 -12.30 -8.39
CA LEU A 5 -4.35 -12.67 -9.19
C LEU A 5 -3.21 -11.67 -8.99
N LEU A 6 -1.98 -12.18 -8.89
CA LEU A 6 -0.78 -11.35 -9.06
C LEU A 6 -0.80 -10.76 -10.46
N PRO A 7 -0.72 -9.45 -10.63
CA PRO A 7 -0.65 -8.85 -11.97
C PRO A 7 0.55 -9.34 -12.75
N ALA A 8 0.34 -9.73 -14.03
CA ALA A 8 1.45 -10.01 -14.93
C ALA A 8 2.30 -8.75 -15.16
N GLU A 9 1.61 -7.61 -15.26
CA GLU A 9 2.18 -6.28 -15.38
C GLU A 9 1.51 -5.35 -14.35
N ALA A 10 2.24 -5.02 -13.27
CA ALA A 10 1.75 -4.11 -12.26
C ALA A 10 2.03 -2.65 -12.61
N THR A 11 1.20 -1.75 -12.09
CA THR A 11 1.55 -0.32 -12.02
C THR A 11 2.63 -0.15 -10.94
N ILE A 12 3.79 0.38 -11.34
CA ILE A 12 4.94 0.54 -10.45
C ILE A 12 5.16 2.02 -10.19
N VAL A 13 5.06 2.42 -8.94
CA VAL A 13 5.48 3.75 -8.48
C VAL A 13 6.91 3.65 -7.99
N VAL A 14 7.79 4.49 -8.51
CA VAL A 14 9.21 4.50 -8.16
C VAL A 14 9.59 5.90 -7.66
N ALA A 15 10.28 5.95 -6.53
CA ALA A 15 10.83 7.17 -5.98
C ALA A 15 12.26 6.96 -5.48
N GLN A 16 13.05 8.03 -5.50
CA GLN A 16 14.40 8.07 -4.94
C GLN A 16 14.48 9.11 -3.82
N PRO A 17 14.09 8.76 -2.59
CA PRO A 17 14.07 9.72 -1.47
C PRO A 17 15.42 10.38 -1.21
N THR A 18 16.51 9.67 -1.46
CA THR A 18 17.88 10.18 -1.30
C THR A 18 18.27 11.28 -2.28
N ALA A 19 17.49 11.50 -3.35
CA ALA A 19 17.68 12.64 -4.24
C ALA A 19 17.27 13.97 -3.58
N LEU A 20 16.30 13.92 -2.67
CA LEU A 20 15.83 15.07 -1.90
C LEU A 20 16.52 15.18 -0.54
N ASP A 21 16.79 14.04 0.10
CA ASP A 21 17.43 13.98 1.40
C ASP A 21 18.56 12.93 1.39
N PRO A 22 19.81 13.35 1.05
CA PRO A 22 20.97 12.48 0.99
C PRO A 22 21.34 11.82 2.33
N SER A 23 20.85 12.34 3.46
CA SER A 23 21.15 11.78 4.80
C SER A 23 20.51 10.41 5.01
N ARG A 24 19.57 10.01 4.17
CA ARG A 24 18.84 8.72 4.26
C ARG A 24 19.66 7.51 3.83
N ALA A 25 20.85 7.71 3.27
CA ALA A 25 21.76 6.64 2.90
C ALA A 25 23.21 7.04 3.15
N PRO A 26 24.13 6.08 3.33
CA PRO A 26 25.55 6.36 3.40
C PRO A 26 26.04 7.05 2.12
N LYS A 27 27.11 7.84 2.23
CA LYS A 27 27.72 8.54 1.09
C LYS A 27 27.97 7.61 -0.11
N GLY A 28 27.51 8.01 -1.27
CA GLY A 28 27.62 7.23 -2.52
C GLY A 28 26.64 6.07 -2.64
N LYS A 29 25.67 5.96 -1.74
CA LYS A 29 24.57 5.01 -1.81
C LYS A 29 23.25 5.74 -2.00
N ALA A 30 22.22 5.00 -2.48
CA ALA A 30 20.90 5.55 -2.70
C ALA A 30 19.83 4.54 -2.25
N ILE A 31 18.63 5.05 -1.97
CA ILE A 31 17.45 4.23 -1.73
C ILE A 31 16.55 4.37 -2.95
N LEU A 32 16.13 3.23 -3.51
CA LEU A 32 15.06 3.16 -4.47
C LEU A 32 13.82 2.63 -3.75
N TRP A 33 12.80 3.47 -3.63
CA TRP A 33 11.49 3.11 -3.10
C TRP A 33 10.61 2.62 -4.25
N ILE A 34 10.05 1.44 -4.09
CA ILE A 34 9.14 0.83 -5.08
C ILE A 34 7.83 0.53 -4.38
N GLN A 35 6.72 1.00 -4.93
CA GLN A 35 5.39 0.75 -4.40
C GLN A 35 4.46 0.23 -5.49
N LEU A 36 3.66 -0.75 -5.12
CA LEU A 36 2.64 -1.36 -5.97
C LEU A 36 1.26 -1.09 -5.36
N GLN A 37 0.27 -0.80 -6.21
CA GLN A 37 -1.08 -0.43 -5.76
C GLN A 37 -2.09 -1.59 -5.90
N GLU A 38 -1.84 -2.53 -6.79
CA GLU A 38 -2.85 -3.47 -7.31
C GLU A 38 -2.58 -4.91 -6.86
N LEU A 39 -2.31 -5.11 -5.57
CA LEU A 39 -2.04 -6.44 -5.03
C LEU A 39 -3.27 -7.02 -4.32
N PRO A 40 -3.53 -8.35 -4.45
CA PRO A 40 -4.51 -9.02 -3.63
C PRO A 40 -4.15 -8.94 -2.15
N ARG A 41 -5.16 -8.86 -1.29
CA ARG A 41 -4.98 -8.93 0.17
C ARG A 41 -4.44 -10.29 0.61
N ASP A 42 -3.87 -10.35 1.80
CA ASP A 42 -3.50 -11.63 2.41
C ASP A 42 -4.73 -12.52 2.60
N GLY A 43 -4.60 -13.79 2.27
CA GLY A 43 -5.70 -14.76 2.26
C GLY A 43 -6.61 -14.69 1.01
N GLN A 44 -6.39 -13.75 0.10
CA GLN A 44 -7.19 -13.60 -1.12
C GLN A 44 -6.41 -13.90 -2.41
N LEU A 45 -5.16 -14.32 -2.29
CA LEU A 45 -4.34 -14.66 -3.45
C LEU A 45 -4.84 -15.96 -4.09
N ARG A 46 -5.16 -15.95 -5.39
CA ARG A 46 -5.74 -17.08 -6.13
C ARG A 46 -4.84 -17.63 -7.22
N GLY A 47 -3.81 -16.90 -7.59
CA GLY A 47 -2.91 -17.31 -8.65
C GLY A 47 -2.05 -16.16 -9.18
N ASP A 48 -1.34 -16.46 -10.23
CA ASP A 48 -0.49 -15.52 -10.96
C ASP A 48 -0.99 -15.36 -12.39
N ALA A 49 -1.31 -14.14 -12.80
CA ALA A 49 -1.79 -13.86 -14.15
C ALA A 49 -0.74 -14.16 -15.24
N ALA A 50 0.54 -14.20 -14.89
CA ALA A 50 1.61 -14.61 -15.80
C ALA A 50 1.91 -16.12 -15.76
N GLY A 51 1.29 -16.88 -14.83
CA GLY A 51 1.47 -18.33 -14.70
C GLY A 51 2.88 -18.78 -14.31
N ARG A 52 3.68 -17.91 -13.66
CA ARG A 52 5.08 -18.18 -13.34
C ARG A 52 5.35 -18.35 -11.85
N ILE A 53 4.43 -17.90 -11.00
CA ILE A 53 4.57 -17.95 -9.54
C ILE A 53 3.47 -18.86 -9.01
N GLU A 54 3.89 -19.92 -8.35
CA GLU A 54 3.01 -20.80 -7.61
C GLU A 54 2.52 -20.09 -6.34
N VAL A 55 1.21 -20.14 -6.08
CA VAL A 55 0.61 -19.51 -4.92
C VAL A 55 -0.01 -20.57 -4.02
N PRO A 56 0.04 -20.38 -2.69
CA PRO A 56 -0.55 -21.32 -1.75
C PRO A 56 -2.07 -21.41 -1.89
N ALA A 57 -2.62 -22.59 -1.65
CA ALA A 57 -4.06 -22.84 -1.74
C ALA A 57 -4.89 -22.02 -0.74
N ASP A 58 -4.31 -21.65 0.39
CA ASP A 58 -4.93 -20.79 1.41
C ASP A 58 -4.95 -19.30 1.03
N GLY A 59 -4.33 -18.94 -0.09
CA GLY A 59 -4.30 -17.57 -0.62
C GLY A 59 -3.41 -16.60 0.15
N ARG A 60 -2.52 -17.10 1.02
CA ARG A 60 -1.64 -16.25 1.82
C ARG A 60 -0.37 -15.83 1.08
N TRP A 61 0.12 -14.67 1.46
CA TRP A 61 1.42 -14.18 1.02
C TRP A 61 2.54 -14.83 1.84
N THR A 62 3.20 -15.82 1.24
CA THR A 62 4.41 -16.38 1.82
C THR A 62 5.64 -15.56 1.44
N PRO A 63 6.76 -15.67 2.19
CA PRO A 63 8.03 -15.05 1.79
C PRO A 63 8.45 -15.44 0.36
N GLN A 64 8.21 -16.69 -0.05
CA GLN A 64 8.56 -17.20 -1.38
C GLN A 64 7.78 -16.47 -2.49
N VAL A 65 6.45 -16.33 -2.33
CA VAL A 65 5.60 -15.59 -3.28
C VAL A 65 6.00 -14.13 -3.35
N ARG A 66 6.20 -13.50 -2.18
CA ARG A 66 6.60 -12.10 -2.05
C ARG A 66 7.93 -11.84 -2.77
N ASP A 67 8.93 -12.66 -2.52
CA ASP A 67 10.27 -12.47 -3.05
C ASP A 67 10.31 -12.78 -4.55
N ALA A 68 9.62 -13.81 -5.02
CA ALA A 68 9.47 -14.12 -6.44
C ALA A 68 8.75 -12.99 -7.21
N TYR A 69 7.73 -12.39 -6.60
CA TYR A 69 7.05 -11.28 -7.22
C TYR A 69 7.91 -10.01 -7.24
N ALA A 70 8.67 -9.75 -6.18
CA ALA A 70 9.62 -8.65 -6.14
C ALA A 70 10.72 -8.80 -7.21
N ASP A 71 11.19 -10.03 -7.49
CA ASP A 71 12.13 -10.28 -8.58
C ASP A 71 11.54 -9.92 -9.95
N ARG A 72 10.28 -10.26 -10.21
CA ARG A 72 9.55 -9.86 -11.43
C ARG A 72 9.52 -8.33 -11.58
N ILE A 73 9.25 -7.61 -10.48
CA ILE A 73 9.20 -6.14 -10.50
C ILE A 73 10.59 -5.55 -10.81
N ILE A 74 11.64 -6.10 -10.22
CA ILE A 74 13.02 -5.68 -10.51
C ILE A 74 13.37 -5.97 -11.97
N ASP A 75 13.03 -7.15 -12.50
CA ASP A 75 13.27 -7.49 -13.90
C ASP A 75 12.59 -6.50 -14.86
N ARG A 76 11.35 -6.13 -14.55
CA ARG A 76 10.63 -5.13 -15.33
C ARG A 76 11.30 -3.75 -15.25
N LEU A 77 11.77 -3.34 -14.09
CA LEU A 77 12.49 -2.08 -13.92
C LEU A 77 13.83 -2.08 -14.66
N CYS A 78 14.49 -3.22 -14.82
CA CYS A 78 15.72 -3.34 -15.60
C CYS A 78 15.56 -2.98 -17.08
N HIS A 79 14.34 -3.00 -17.63
CA HIS A 79 14.08 -2.48 -18.97
C HIS A 79 14.26 -0.96 -19.08
N HIS A 80 14.07 -0.25 -17.96
CA HIS A 80 14.21 1.20 -17.87
C HIS A 80 15.53 1.62 -17.19
N ILE A 81 16.06 0.77 -16.31
CA ILE A 81 17.29 0.98 -15.57
C ILE A 81 18.19 -0.25 -15.78
N PRO A 82 18.91 -0.35 -16.90
CA PRO A 82 19.59 -1.60 -17.30
C PRO A 82 20.59 -2.15 -16.29
N ASN A 83 21.25 -1.30 -15.51
CA ASN A 83 22.23 -1.69 -14.51
C ASN A 83 21.63 -1.91 -13.09
N LEU A 84 20.30 -1.81 -12.94
CA LEU A 84 19.65 -1.85 -11.63
C LEU A 84 20.05 -3.09 -10.82
N ARG A 85 19.93 -4.27 -11.42
CA ARG A 85 20.22 -5.54 -10.72
C ARG A 85 21.68 -5.63 -10.24
N GLN A 86 22.61 -5.00 -10.95
CA GLN A 86 24.04 -5.01 -10.62
C GLN A 86 24.40 -4.08 -9.47
N VAL A 87 23.63 -3.01 -9.27
CA VAL A 87 23.90 -2.00 -8.24
C VAL A 87 23.08 -2.20 -6.95
N ILE A 88 22.15 -3.16 -6.92
CA ILE A 88 21.43 -3.53 -5.71
C ILE A 88 22.40 -4.17 -4.72
N ILE A 89 22.59 -3.53 -3.57
CA ILE A 89 23.41 -4.03 -2.46
C ILE A 89 22.58 -4.72 -1.38
N GLY A 90 21.28 -4.54 -1.40
CA GLY A 90 20.32 -5.17 -0.51
C GLY A 90 18.91 -4.74 -0.85
N ARG A 91 17.92 -5.54 -0.46
CA ARG A 91 16.51 -5.18 -0.59
C ARG A 91 15.74 -5.61 0.66
N HIS A 92 14.71 -4.88 0.94
CA HIS A 92 13.67 -5.26 1.90
C HIS A 92 12.32 -5.22 1.20
N VAL A 93 11.54 -6.29 1.33
CA VAL A 93 10.22 -6.39 0.69
C VAL A 93 9.17 -6.54 1.76
N ILE A 94 8.17 -5.69 1.72
CA ILE A 94 7.00 -5.74 2.60
C ILE A 94 5.81 -6.12 1.71
N GLY A 95 5.23 -7.27 1.97
CA GLY A 95 4.02 -7.73 1.28
C GLY A 95 2.75 -7.50 2.11
N PRO A 96 1.57 -7.73 1.52
CA PRO A 96 0.30 -7.59 2.24
C PRO A 96 0.24 -8.42 3.54
N GLY A 97 0.84 -9.61 3.56
CA GLY A 97 0.88 -10.45 4.75
C GLY A 97 1.78 -9.95 5.88
N ASP A 98 2.72 -9.04 5.60
CA ASP A 98 3.64 -8.48 6.60
C ASP A 98 3.03 -7.26 7.32
N LEU A 99 2.10 -6.55 6.66
CA LEU A 99 1.57 -5.27 7.12
C LEU A 99 0.85 -5.34 8.48
N PRO A 100 0.03 -6.37 8.80
CA PRO A 100 -0.60 -6.48 10.11
C PRO A 100 0.43 -6.62 11.26
N GLY A 101 1.60 -7.20 10.97
CA GLY A 101 2.71 -7.30 11.93
C GLY A 101 3.39 -5.95 12.22
N LEU A 102 3.32 -5.01 11.29
CA LEU A 102 3.84 -3.65 11.47
C LEU A 102 2.83 -2.76 12.19
N ASN A 103 1.55 -2.92 11.89
CA ASN A 103 0.47 -2.20 12.54
C ASN A 103 -0.81 -3.04 12.48
N ILE A 104 -1.37 -3.38 13.64
CA ILE A 104 -2.57 -4.21 13.77
C ILE A 104 -3.80 -3.64 13.04
N ASN A 105 -3.83 -2.34 12.76
CA ASN A 105 -4.91 -1.70 12.02
C ASN A 105 -4.83 -1.91 10.49
N LEU A 106 -3.72 -2.46 9.99
CA LEU A 106 -3.55 -2.79 8.58
C LEU A 106 -4.12 -4.20 8.30
N VAL A 107 -5.43 -4.34 8.51
CA VAL A 107 -6.14 -5.63 8.42
C VAL A 107 -6.00 -6.21 7.00
N ASP A 108 -5.59 -7.48 6.91
CA ASP A 108 -5.35 -8.21 5.66
C ASP A 108 -4.39 -7.50 4.68
N GLY A 109 -3.53 -6.64 5.22
CA GLY A 109 -2.60 -5.86 4.40
C GLY A 109 -3.23 -4.66 3.69
N ASP A 110 -4.36 -4.15 4.19
CA ASP A 110 -5.01 -2.96 3.63
C ASP A 110 -4.49 -1.67 4.28
N PRO A 111 -3.71 -0.84 3.57
CA PRO A 111 -3.22 0.44 4.09
C PRO A 111 -4.25 1.57 3.99
N TYR A 112 -5.39 1.34 3.35
CA TYR A 112 -6.39 2.38 3.05
C TYR A 112 -7.59 2.40 4.00
N SER A 113 -7.63 1.49 4.98
CA SER A 113 -8.72 1.40 5.97
C SER A 113 -10.09 1.20 5.33
N GLY A 114 -10.18 0.27 4.40
CA GLY A 114 -11.40 -0.11 3.70
C GLY A 114 -11.41 0.22 2.21
N SER A 115 -12.52 -0.10 1.56
CA SER A 115 -12.67 0.07 0.12
C SER A 115 -12.52 1.53 -0.31
N CYS A 116 -11.80 1.77 -1.42
CA CYS A 116 -11.73 3.05 -2.11
C CYS A 116 -12.66 3.09 -3.33
N ALA A 117 -13.65 2.19 -3.43
CA ALA A 117 -14.69 2.27 -4.44
C ALA A 117 -15.53 3.54 -4.27
N LEU A 118 -16.17 4.01 -5.35
CA LEU A 118 -16.86 5.30 -5.37
C LEU A 118 -17.95 5.42 -4.30
N ASP A 119 -18.64 4.32 -3.98
CA ASP A 119 -19.67 4.23 -2.95
C ASP A 119 -19.13 4.18 -1.52
N GLN A 120 -17.80 4.06 -1.36
CA GLN A 120 -17.09 3.97 -0.08
C GLN A 120 -16.00 5.04 0.05
N PHE A 121 -16.06 6.09 -0.76
CA PHE A 121 -15.03 7.13 -0.81
C PHE A 121 -15.65 8.52 -0.59
N MET A 122 -14.81 9.50 -0.32
CA MET A 122 -15.22 10.91 -0.15
C MET A 122 -16.34 11.08 0.91
N LEU A 123 -17.51 11.51 0.49
CA LEU A 123 -18.65 11.82 1.35
C LEU A 123 -19.30 10.58 1.99
N TRP A 124 -19.02 9.39 1.48
CA TRP A 124 -19.59 8.14 1.96
C TRP A 124 -18.80 7.49 3.10
N ARG A 125 -17.66 8.08 3.47
CA ARG A 125 -16.81 7.60 4.59
C ARG A 125 -17.17 8.32 5.90
N PRO A 126 -17.21 7.58 7.00
CA PRO A 126 -17.05 6.13 7.24
C PRO A 126 -18.30 5.33 6.87
N ALA A 127 -19.46 5.95 6.83
CA ALA A 127 -20.74 5.37 6.40
C ALA A 127 -21.60 6.48 5.84
N GLY A 128 -22.44 6.17 4.85
CA GLY A 128 -23.21 7.17 4.09
C GLY A 128 -24.11 8.09 4.92
N SER A 129 -24.50 7.66 6.11
CA SER A 129 -25.28 8.48 7.06
C SER A 129 -24.45 9.29 8.04
N MET A 130 -23.13 9.07 8.08
CA MET A 130 -22.18 9.69 9.03
C MET A 130 -21.09 10.47 8.28
N GLY A 131 -21.45 11.17 7.22
CA GLY A 131 -20.47 11.96 6.45
C GLY A 131 -19.73 12.97 7.33
N GLY A 132 -18.41 12.79 7.45
CA GLY A 132 -17.55 13.71 8.22
C GLY A 132 -16.85 13.05 9.40
N GLN A 133 -16.38 13.87 10.34
CA GLN A 133 -15.54 13.48 11.48
C GLN A 133 -16.31 13.39 12.80
N ALA A 134 -17.49 13.99 12.88
CA ALA A 134 -18.32 13.95 14.09
C ALA A 134 -18.90 12.54 14.26
N THR A 135 -18.88 12.03 15.50
CA THR A 135 -19.54 10.77 15.85
C THR A 135 -20.87 11.02 16.58
N PRO A 136 -21.76 10.03 16.68
CA PRO A 136 -22.97 10.15 17.49
C PRO A 136 -22.68 10.40 18.97
N VAL A 137 -21.48 10.12 19.43
CA VAL A 137 -21.05 10.35 20.82
C VAL A 137 -20.58 11.80 20.95
N LYS A 138 -21.22 12.54 21.86
CA LYS A 138 -20.91 13.94 22.09
C LYS A 138 -19.43 14.13 22.47
N ARG A 139 -18.74 15.06 21.82
CA ARG A 139 -17.32 15.38 22.01
C ARG A 139 -16.33 14.28 21.56
N LEU A 140 -16.80 13.27 20.83
CA LEU A 140 -15.94 12.27 20.22
C LEU A 140 -15.86 12.48 18.70
N TRP A 141 -14.65 12.58 18.21
CA TRP A 141 -14.36 12.81 16.78
C TRP A 141 -13.56 11.66 16.24
N HIS A 142 -13.87 11.26 15.01
CA HIS A 142 -13.13 10.22 14.30
C HIS A 142 -12.36 10.85 13.15
N ILE A 143 -11.05 10.64 13.11
CA ILE A 143 -10.16 11.13 12.07
C ILE A 143 -9.30 9.98 11.52
N GLY A 144 -8.70 10.19 10.35
CA GLY A 144 -7.81 9.21 9.72
C GLY A 144 -8.32 8.75 8.36
N ALA A 145 -7.69 7.72 7.81
CA ALA A 145 -7.98 7.20 6.48
C ALA A 145 -9.42 6.66 6.31
N SER A 146 -10.02 6.18 7.39
CA SER A 146 -11.39 5.65 7.39
C SER A 146 -12.48 6.72 7.37
N THR A 147 -12.15 8.01 7.48
CA THR A 147 -13.10 9.12 7.44
C THR A 147 -12.93 9.99 6.20
N HIS A 148 -13.89 10.87 5.93
CA HIS A 148 -13.78 11.85 4.84
C HIS A 148 -12.50 12.71 4.99
N PRO A 149 -11.74 12.95 3.91
CA PRO A 149 -11.96 12.58 2.50
C PRO A 149 -11.44 11.20 2.10
N GLY A 150 -10.94 10.40 3.02
CA GLY A 150 -10.35 9.10 2.77
C GLY A 150 -8.84 9.08 2.97
N PRO A 151 -8.16 8.00 2.57
CA PRO A 151 -6.72 7.87 2.71
C PRO A 151 -5.97 8.92 1.89
N GLY A 152 -4.84 9.42 2.45
CA GLY A 152 -3.99 10.41 1.82
C GLY A 152 -2.96 10.98 2.79
N LEU A 153 -2.01 11.75 2.28
CA LEU A 153 -0.89 12.30 3.05
C LEU A 153 -1.18 13.66 3.68
N GLY A 154 -2.29 14.28 3.35
CA GLY A 154 -2.55 15.69 3.67
C GLY A 154 -3.10 15.97 5.06
N GLY A 155 -3.40 14.97 5.89
CA GLY A 155 -4.02 15.19 7.21
C GLY A 155 -5.40 15.87 7.14
N MET A 156 -6.07 15.83 5.99
CA MET A 156 -7.29 16.59 5.73
C MET A 156 -8.41 16.26 6.72
N SER A 157 -8.57 14.99 7.13
CA SER A 157 -9.59 14.62 8.10
C SER A 157 -9.38 15.31 9.46
N GLY A 158 -8.12 15.43 9.91
CA GLY A 158 -7.77 16.19 11.12
C GLY A 158 -8.01 17.69 10.96
N TYR A 159 -7.66 18.25 9.81
CA TYR A 159 -7.94 19.66 9.51
C TYR A 159 -9.46 19.95 9.53
N LEU A 160 -10.27 19.10 8.89
CA LEU A 160 -11.72 19.28 8.90
C LEU A 160 -12.31 19.15 10.31
N ALA A 161 -11.84 18.17 11.10
CA ALA A 161 -12.25 18.04 12.48
C ALA A 161 -11.89 19.29 13.30
N SER A 162 -10.68 19.81 13.19
CA SER A 162 -10.27 21.03 13.91
C SER A 162 -11.14 22.24 13.57
N ARG A 163 -11.52 22.39 12.30
CA ARG A 163 -12.43 23.45 11.82
C ARG A 163 -13.86 23.29 12.35
N ALA A 164 -14.28 22.06 12.61
CA ALA A 164 -15.62 21.77 13.12
C ALA A 164 -15.72 21.89 14.65
N ILE A 165 -14.60 21.78 15.37
CA ILE A 165 -14.54 21.89 16.84
C ILE A 165 -14.45 23.36 17.27
N GLY A 166 -13.79 24.17 16.49
CA GLY A 166 -13.47 25.51 16.92
C GLY A 166 -13.48 26.65 16.24
#